data_c30b60359c349db11526761f44bc328b
#
_entry.id   c30b60359c349db11526761f44bc328b
#
_cell.length_a   1.000
_cell.length_b   1.000
_cell.length_c   1.000
_cell.angle_alpha   90.00
_cell.angle_beta   90.00
_cell.angle_gamma   90.00
#
_symmetry.space_group_name_H-M   'P 1'
#
loop_
_entity.id
_entity.type
_entity.pdbx_description
1 polymer ?
#
loop_
_entity_poly.entity_id
_entity_poly.type
_entity_poly.pdbx_seq_one_letter_code
_entity_poly.pdbx_strand_id
1 'polypeptide(L)'
;MKETLEEAEIKERVNDWLAAFSAGNKPFDFSVLDNLYWQDEQLLAFDTLSPQTTRIQGWQSYKEIWKPFMTAITQWQVESVGDIQIFTGDNITVSALIFESTAATIANEAVKITAHATLVWEKPEREWRIIHEHISNPVNIAN
;
A
#
# COMPACT_ATOMS: atom_id res chain seq x y z
N MET A 1 -13.68 13.42 -20.51
CA MET A 1 -12.79 12.39 -21.09
C MET A 1 -13.14 11.04 -20.53
N LYS A 2 -13.21 10.06 -21.40
CA LYS A 2 -13.47 8.70 -20.97
C LYS A 2 -12.24 8.08 -20.33
N GLU A 3 -12.45 7.36 -19.26
CA GLU A 3 -11.43 6.56 -18.62
C GLU A 3 -11.02 5.42 -19.55
N THR A 4 -9.71 5.16 -19.70
CA THR A 4 -9.24 4.02 -20.49
C THR A 4 -9.46 2.73 -19.72
N LEU A 5 -9.37 1.61 -20.44
CA LEU A 5 -9.50 0.28 -19.82
C LEU A 5 -8.39 0.05 -18.80
N GLU A 6 -7.15 0.44 -19.12
CA GLU A 6 -6.02 0.32 -18.21
C GLU A 6 -6.21 1.16 -16.95
N GLU A 7 -6.74 2.38 -17.09
CA GLU A 7 -7.03 3.22 -15.93
C GLU A 7 -8.05 2.56 -15.02
N ALA A 8 -9.11 1.99 -15.61
CA ALA A 8 -10.15 1.30 -14.85
C ALA A 8 -9.59 0.08 -14.12
N GLU A 9 -8.74 -0.71 -14.79
CA GLU A 9 -8.10 -1.87 -14.18
C GLU A 9 -7.21 -1.48 -13.00
N ILE A 10 -6.42 -0.42 -13.15
CA ILE A 10 -5.53 0.02 -12.07
C ILE A 10 -6.32 0.62 -10.93
N LYS A 11 -7.39 1.36 -11.19
CA LYS A 11 -8.25 1.86 -10.11
C LYS A 11 -8.84 0.71 -9.30
N GLU A 12 -9.27 -0.35 -9.97
CA GLU A 12 -9.76 -1.55 -9.29
C GLU A 12 -8.66 -2.19 -8.44
N ARG A 13 -7.43 -2.29 -8.97
CA ARG A 13 -6.30 -2.84 -8.22
C ARG A 13 -5.95 -1.98 -7.01
N VAL A 14 -6.01 -0.65 -7.14
CA VAL A 14 -5.79 0.26 -6.00
C VAL A 14 -6.87 0.05 -4.94
N ASN A 15 -8.12 -0.11 -5.35
CA ASN A 15 -9.20 -0.39 -4.42
C ASN A 15 -9.00 -1.74 -3.72
N ASP A 16 -8.50 -2.74 -4.43
CA ASP A 16 -8.13 -4.03 -3.84
C ASP A 16 -7.01 -3.86 -2.80
N TRP A 17 -6.05 -3.00 -3.10
CA TRP A 17 -4.94 -2.69 -2.19
C TRP A 17 -5.46 -2.04 -0.91
N LEU A 18 -6.35 -1.05 -1.03
CA LEU A 18 -6.97 -0.41 0.13
C LEU A 18 -7.78 -1.42 0.95
N ALA A 19 -8.55 -2.27 0.27
CA ALA A 19 -9.35 -3.30 0.93
C ALA A 19 -8.46 -4.34 1.63
N ALA A 20 -7.33 -4.69 1.04
CA ALA A 20 -6.41 -5.66 1.62
C ALA A 20 -5.87 -5.21 2.97
N PHE A 21 -5.64 -3.90 3.14
CA PHE A 21 -5.18 -3.36 4.41
C PHE A 21 -6.32 -3.05 5.38
N SER A 22 -7.57 -3.20 4.96
CA SER A 22 -8.74 -2.93 5.81
C SER A 22 -9.23 -4.23 6.47
N ALA A 23 -8.38 -4.82 7.29
CA ALA A 23 -8.64 -6.12 7.91
C ALA A 23 -9.70 -6.07 9.01
N GLY A 24 -10.08 -4.88 9.49
CA GLY A 24 -11.03 -4.75 10.57
C GLY A 24 -10.51 -5.38 11.87
N ASN A 25 -11.34 -6.15 12.54
CA ASN A 25 -10.98 -6.80 13.81
C ASN A 25 -10.24 -8.12 13.63
N LYS A 26 -10.05 -8.57 12.38
CA LYS A 26 -9.37 -9.84 12.12
C LYS A 26 -7.86 -9.64 12.13
N PRO A 27 -7.09 -10.68 12.49
CA PRO A 27 -5.64 -10.61 12.34
C PRO A 27 -5.28 -10.35 10.87
N PHE A 28 -4.25 -9.53 10.65
CA PHE A 28 -3.81 -9.23 9.30
C PHE A 28 -3.18 -10.47 8.67
N ASP A 29 -3.65 -10.81 7.47
CA ASP A 29 -3.17 -11.96 6.72
C ASP A 29 -2.41 -11.47 5.50
N PHE A 30 -1.09 -11.69 5.45
CA PHE A 30 -0.27 -11.26 4.33
C PHE A 30 -0.63 -11.92 3.01
N SER A 31 -1.34 -13.05 3.04
CA SER A 31 -1.76 -13.70 1.80
C SER A 31 -2.70 -12.83 0.98
N VAL A 32 -3.39 -11.85 1.59
CA VAL A 32 -4.25 -10.93 0.84
C VAL A 32 -3.44 -10.02 -0.09
N LEU A 33 -2.15 -9.88 0.15
CA LEU A 33 -1.26 -9.06 -0.68
C LEU A 33 -0.61 -9.86 -1.82
N ASP A 34 -0.73 -11.18 -1.81
CA ASP A 34 -0.04 -12.03 -2.78
C ASP A 34 -0.44 -11.74 -4.23
N ASN A 35 -1.67 -11.30 -4.45
CA ASN A 35 -2.15 -10.96 -5.78
C ASN A 35 -1.88 -9.52 -6.19
N LEU A 36 -1.33 -8.72 -5.28
CA LEU A 36 -1.09 -7.30 -5.51
C LEU A 36 0.38 -6.97 -5.71
N TYR A 37 1.26 -7.67 -5.02
CA TYR A 37 2.70 -7.39 -5.03
C TYR A 37 3.45 -8.41 -5.86
N TRP A 38 4.47 -7.92 -6.55
CA TRP A 38 5.43 -8.79 -7.23
C TRP A 38 6.25 -9.51 -6.16
N GLN A 39 6.15 -10.82 -6.14
CA GLN A 39 6.81 -11.65 -5.12
C GLN A 39 8.24 -11.98 -5.53
N ASP A 40 9.05 -10.94 -5.65
CA ASP A 40 10.41 -11.04 -6.16
C ASP A 40 11.36 -10.24 -5.28
N GLU A 41 12.64 -10.61 -5.30
CA GLU A 41 13.66 -9.92 -4.53
C GLU A 41 13.98 -8.52 -5.06
N GLN A 42 13.52 -8.19 -6.24
CA GLN A 42 13.70 -6.86 -6.85
C GLN A 42 12.58 -5.88 -6.49
N LEU A 43 11.55 -6.34 -5.80
CA LEU A 43 10.53 -5.43 -5.26
C LEU A 43 11.21 -4.39 -4.37
N LEU A 44 10.91 -3.12 -4.61
CA LEU A 44 11.50 -2.02 -3.86
C LEU A 44 10.42 -1.14 -3.26
N ALA A 45 10.51 -0.88 -1.97
CA ALA A 45 9.61 0.03 -1.28
C ALA A 45 10.38 1.09 -0.52
N PHE A 46 9.93 2.33 -0.64
CA PHE A 46 10.37 3.43 0.22
C PHE A 46 9.17 3.80 1.08
N ASP A 47 9.33 3.72 2.39
CA ASP A 47 8.18 3.85 3.28
C ASP A 47 8.60 4.48 4.61
N THR A 48 8.15 5.72 4.84
CA THR A 48 8.46 6.42 6.09
C THR A 48 7.67 5.85 7.28
N LEU A 49 6.66 5.03 7.02
CA LEU A 49 5.87 4.38 8.07
C LEU A 49 6.51 3.09 8.56
N SER A 50 7.52 2.59 7.84
CA SER A 50 8.16 1.33 8.19
C SER A 50 8.77 1.37 9.59
N PRO A 51 8.58 0.31 10.39
CA PRO A 51 9.08 0.28 11.76
C PRO A 51 10.58 0.09 11.90
N GLN A 52 11.28 -0.31 10.86
CA GLN A 52 12.70 -0.63 10.93
C GLN A 52 13.56 0.20 9.98
N THR A 53 13.23 0.18 8.71
CA THR A 53 14.01 0.87 7.68
C THR A 53 13.07 1.47 6.65
N THR A 54 13.46 2.63 6.15
CA THR A 54 12.66 3.30 5.13
C THR A 54 12.91 2.74 3.72
N ARG A 55 13.94 1.93 3.54
CA ARG A 55 14.21 1.26 2.27
C ARG A 55 14.08 -0.24 2.45
N ILE A 56 13.12 -0.84 1.77
CA ILE A 56 12.84 -2.27 1.86
C ILE A 56 13.02 -2.88 0.49
N GLN A 57 13.85 -3.90 0.38
CA GLN A 57 14.08 -4.60 -0.87
C GLN A 57 13.72 -6.07 -0.76
N GLY A 58 12.88 -6.53 -1.69
CA GLY A 58 12.45 -7.91 -1.78
C GLY A 58 11.16 -8.19 -1.04
N TRP A 59 10.34 -9.06 -1.62
CA TRP A 59 9.05 -9.42 -1.05
C TRP A 59 9.19 -10.10 0.31
N GLN A 60 10.19 -10.97 0.45
CA GLN A 60 10.41 -11.67 1.72
C GLN A 60 10.77 -10.68 2.83
N SER A 61 11.67 -9.75 2.55
CA SER A 61 12.04 -8.71 3.52
C SER A 61 10.85 -7.81 3.86
N TYR A 62 10.04 -7.49 2.86
CA TYR A 62 8.83 -6.69 3.06
C TYR A 62 7.91 -7.35 4.10
N LYS A 63 7.63 -8.64 3.94
CA LYS A 63 6.78 -9.37 4.88
C LYS A 63 7.40 -9.43 6.28
N GLU A 64 8.70 -9.72 6.36
CA GLU A 64 9.39 -9.84 7.64
C GLU A 64 9.41 -8.53 8.43
N ILE A 65 9.60 -7.42 7.74
CA ILE A 65 9.63 -6.10 8.38
C ILE A 65 8.24 -5.71 8.88
N TRP A 66 7.21 -5.93 8.09
CA TRP A 66 5.86 -5.49 8.44
C TRP A 66 5.12 -6.41 9.38
N LYS A 67 5.45 -7.70 9.42
CA LYS A 67 4.70 -8.69 10.19
C LYS A 67 4.54 -8.33 11.67
N PRO A 68 5.61 -7.99 12.41
CA PRO A 68 5.45 -7.64 13.83
C PRO A 68 4.54 -6.43 14.04
N PHE A 69 4.65 -5.43 13.16
CA PHE A 69 3.83 -4.22 13.25
C PHE A 69 2.37 -4.54 12.97
N MET A 70 2.10 -5.27 11.88
CA MET A 70 0.75 -5.58 11.46
C MET A 70 0.02 -6.50 12.45
N THR A 71 0.75 -7.36 13.15
CA THR A 71 0.16 -8.24 14.16
C THR A 71 -0.10 -7.51 15.49
N ALA A 72 0.59 -6.39 15.72
CA ALA A 72 0.42 -5.60 16.95
C ALA A 72 -0.73 -4.59 16.86
N ILE A 73 -1.33 -4.44 15.68
CA ILE A 73 -2.36 -3.43 15.44
C ILE A 73 -3.63 -4.11 14.95
N THR A 74 -4.77 -3.61 15.42
CA THR A 74 -6.09 -4.16 15.10
C THR A 74 -7.01 -3.07 14.56
N GLN A 75 -8.20 -3.44 14.12
CA GLN A 75 -9.24 -2.53 13.63
C GLN A 75 -8.78 -1.68 12.46
N TRP A 76 -8.04 -2.31 11.55
CA TRP A 76 -7.52 -1.63 10.36
C TRP A 76 -8.63 -1.17 9.43
N GLN A 77 -8.57 0.11 9.04
CA GLN A 77 -9.38 0.66 7.97
C GLN A 77 -8.51 1.62 7.17
N VAL A 78 -8.48 1.43 5.87
CA VAL A 78 -7.69 2.27 4.96
C VAL A 78 -8.59 2.73 3.82
N GLU A 79 -8.65 4.03 3.60
CA GLU A 79 -9.48 4.57 2.53
C GLU A 79 -8.76 5.71 1.82
N SER A 80 -9.10 5.90 0.55
CA SER A 80 -8.54 7.00 -0.22
C SER A 80 -9.19 8.31 0.17
N VAL A 81 -8.39 9.38 0.12
CA VAL A 81 -8.85 10.75 0.33
C VAL A 81 -8.75 11.46 -1.01
N GLY A 82 -9.90 11.83 -1.57
CA GLY A 82 -9.93 12.45 -2.90
C GLY A 82 -9.71 11.44 -4.02
N ASP A 83 -9.32 11.94 -5.18
CA ASP A 83 -9.21 11.14 -6.39
C ASP A 83 -7.91 10.36 -6.44
N ILE A 84 -7.97 9.20 -7.07
CA ILE A 84 -6.79 8.39 -7.41
C ILE A 84 -6.35 8.83 -8.80
N GLN A 85 -5.09 9.26 -8.92
CA GLN A 85 -4.51 9.66 -10.19
C GLN A 85 -3.79 8.47 -10.82
N ILE A 86 -4.03 8.24 -12.09
CA ILE A 86 -3.42 7.13 -12.84
C ILE A 86 -2.64 7.70 -14.01
N PHE A 87 -1.40 7.26 -14.15
CA PHE A 87 -0.52 7.63 -15.27
C PHE A 87 -0.19 6.35 -16.02
N THR A 88 -0.84 6.13 -17.16
CA THR A 88 -0.69 4.90 -17.93
C THR A 88 0.49 4.94 -18.86
N GLY A 89 1.18 3.80 -18.99
CA GLY A 89 2.20 3.55 -19.99
C GLY A 89 1.99 2.17 -20.58
N ASP A 90 2.82 1.79 -21.55
CA ASP A 90 2.62 0.52 -22.27
C ASP A 90 2.79 -0.69 -21.34
N ASN A 91 3.83 -0.71 -20.54
CA ASN A 91 4.14 -1.83 -19.65
C ASN A 91 4.20 -1.43 -18.19
N ILE A 92 4.18 -0.15 -17.92
CA ILE A 92 4.25 0.39 -16.56
C ILE A 92 3.12 1.40 -16.40
N THR A 93 2.44 1.31 -15.28
CA THR A 93 1.41 2.27 -14.91
C THR A 93 1.70 2.73 -13.48
N VAL A 94 1.47 4.01 -13.22
CA VAL A 94 1.69 4.59 -11.90
C VAL A 94 0.36 5.07 -11.36
N SER A 95 0.08 4.73 -10.10
CA SER A 95 -1.06 5.31 -9.38
C SER A 95 -0.55 6.14 -8.21
N ALA A 96 -1.21 7.27 -7.99
CA ALA A 96 -0.85 8.18 -6.91
C ALA A 96 -2.13 8.56 -6.15
N LEU A 97 -2.08 8.45 -4.83
CA LEU A 97 -3.24 8.74 -4.01
C LEU A 97 -2.81 9.20 -2.62
N ILE A 98 -3.75 9.83 -1.94
CA ILE A 98 -3.64 10.08 -0.51
C ILE A 98 -4.56 9.06 0.17
N PHE A 99 -4.08 8.40 1.20
CA PHE A 99 -4.93 7.52 1.98
C PHE A 99 -4.91 7.91 3.45
N GLU A 100 -5.99 7.55 4.12
CA GLU A 100 -6.11 7.69 5.56
C GLU A 100 -6.28 6.30 6.15
N SER A 101 -5.44 5.99 7.12
CA SER A 101 -5.49 4.72 7.83
C SER A 101 -5.87 4.97 9.28
N THR A 102 -6.86 4.24 9.76
CA THR A 102 -7.23 4.23 11.17
C THR A 102 -7.09 2.82 11.70
N ALA A 103 -6.62 2.72 12.93
CA ALA A 103 -6.38 1.43 13.57
C ALA A 103 -6.34 1.62 15.08
N ALA A 104 -6.17 0.53 15.81
CA ALA A 104 -5.99 0.58 17.25
C ALA A 104 -4.80 -0.31 17.64
N THR A 105 -4.06 0.10 18.66
CA THR A 105 -3.01 -0.73 19.23
C THR A 105 -3.64 -1.82 20.11
N ILE A 106 -2.82 -2.79 20.51
CA ILE A 106 -3.27 -3.84 21.47
C ILE A 106 -3.82 -3.22 22.74
N ALA A 107 -3.26 -2.08 23.16
CA ALA A 107 -3.74 -1.35 24.33
C ALA A 107 -5.00 -0.53 24.05
N ASN A 108 -5.60 -0.72 22.87
CA ASN A 108 -6.81 -0.03 22.42
C ASN A 108 -6.60 1.49 22.25
N GLU A 109 -5.40 1.91 21.92
CA GLU A 109 -5.10 3.31 21.61
C GLU A 109 -5.34 3.56 20.12
N ALA A 110 -6.08 4.63 19.81
CA ALA A 110 -6.38 4.98 18.42
C ALA A 110 -5.13 5.44 17.68
N VAL A 111 -4.96 4.95 16.45
CA VAL A 111 -3.88 5.36 15.56
C VAL A 111 -4.53 5.89 14.29
N LYS A 112 -4.13 7.09 13.87
CA LYS A 112 -4.61 7.68 12.63
C LYS A 112 -3.42 8.22 11.85
N ILE A 113 -3.32 7.80 10.60
CA ILE A 113 -2.22 8.18 9.72
C ILE A 113 -2.80 8.65 8.39
N THR A 114 -2.31 9.79 7.91
CA THR A 114 -2.58 10.23 6.54
C THR A 114 -1.25 10.18 5.79
N ALA A 115 -1.26 9.55 4.63
CA ALA A 115 -0.04 9.36 3.87
C ALA A 115 -0.28 9.49 2.38
N HIS A 116 0.81 9.75 1.66
CA HIS A 116 0.84 9.76 0.21
C HIS A 116 1.38 8.42 -0.26
N ALA A 117 0.75 7.83 -1.26
CA ALA A 117 1.21 6.57 -1.83
C ALA A 117 1.39 6.72 -3.33
N THR A 118 2.55 6.30 -3.82
CA THR A 118 2.79 6.14 -5.24
C THR A 118 3.08 4.66 -5.46
N LEU A 119 2.27 4.02 -6.29
CA LEU A 119 2.40 2.60 -6.60
C LEU A 119 2.73 2.45 -8.07
N VAL A 120 3.82 1.76 -8.34
CA VAL A 120 4.25 1.47 -9.70
C VAL A 120 3.86 0.04 -10.03
N TRP A 121 3.09 -0.12 -11.08
CA TRP A 121 2.51 -1.40 -11.51
C TRP A 121 3.13 -1.87 -12.80
N GLU A 122 3.37 -3.17 -12.89
CA GLU A 122 3.86 -3.83 -14.09
C GLU A 122 3.15 -5.18 -14.22
N LYS A 123 3.20 -5.78 -15.40
CA LYS A 123 2.59 -7.09 -15.64
C LYS A 123 3.66 -8.16 -15.88
N PRO A 124 4.37 -8.61 -14.85
CA PRO A 124 5.40 -9.63 -15.03
C PRO A 124 4.84 -10.97 -15.50
N GLU A 125 3.59 -11.30 -15.11
CA GLU A 125 2.93 -12.55 -15.44
C GLU A 125 1.51 -12.31 -15.92
N ARG A 126 1.31 -11.30 -16.78
CA ARG A 126 0.01 -10.92 -17.37
C ARG A 126 -0.97 -10.24 -16.42
N GLU A 127 -0.63 -10.13 -15.15
CA GLU A 127 -1.46 -9.42 -14.17
C GLU A 127 -0.66 -8.26 -13.59
N TRP A 128 -1.37 -7.15 -13.34
CA TRP A 128 -0.73 -5.99 -12.74
C TRP A 128 -0.28 -6.31 -11.31
N ARG A 129 1.02 -6.10 -11.07
CA ARG A 129 1.63 -6.26 -9.74
C ARG A 129 2.38 -5.00 -9.37
N ILE A 130 2.41 -4.67 -8.10
CA ILE A 130 3.23 -3.56 -7.59
C ILE A 130 4.69 -4.01 -7.60
N ILE A 131 5.51 -3.30 -8.36
CA ILE A 131 6.96 -3.53 -8.41
C ILE A 131 7.72 -2.54 -7.54
N HIS A 132 7.10 -1.41 -7.23
CA HIS A 132 7.67 -0.38 -6.39
C HIS A 132 6.54 0.39 -5.71
N GLU A 133 6.73 0.70 -4.43
CA GLU A 133 5.83 1.61 -3.74
C GLU A 133 6.64 2.65 -2.98
N HIS A 134 6.10 3.85 -2.93
CA HIS A 134 6.66 4.93 -2.14
C HIS A 134 5.55 5.50 -1.28
N ILE A 135 5.67 5.31 0.02
CA ILE A 135 4.68 5.79 0.98
C ILE A 135 5.37 6.76 1.93
N SER A 136 4.78 7.93 2.09
CA SER A 136 5.32 8.95 2.98
C SER A 136 4.21 9.66 3.72
N ASN A 137 4.46 9.99 4.96
CA ASN A 137 3.55 10.79 5.75
C ASN A 137 4.12 12.19 5.95
N PRO A 138 3.28 13.20 6.16
CA PRO A 138 3.78 14.56 6.38
C PRO A 138 4.57 14.65 7.67
N VAL A 139 5.62 15.45 7.63
CA VAL A 139 6.41 15.74 8.83
C VAL A 139 5.63 16.74 9.66
N ASN A 140 5.44 16.42 10.92
CA ASN A 140 4.75 17.30 11.85
C ASN A 140 5.78 18.28 12.42
N ILE A 141 5.78 19.50 11.89
CA ILE A 141 6.69 20.53 12.37
C ILE A 141 6.02 21.24 13.53
N ALA A 142 6.54 21.01 14.74
CA ALA A 142 6.04 21.68 15.93
C ALA A 142 6.41 23.15 15.90
N ASN A 143 5.44 24.00 16.18
CA ASN A 143 5.67 25.43 16.29
C ASN A 143 6.04 25.80 17.72
#